data_d90d2a9977127434bc18999c4ea0794e
#
_entry.id   d90d2a9977127434bc18999c4ea0794e
#
_cell.length_a   1.000
_cell.length_b   1.000
_cell.length_c   1.000
_cell.angle_alpha   90.00
_cell.angle_beta   90.00
_cell.angle_gamma   90.00
#
_symmetry.space_group_name_H-M   'P 1'
#
loop_
_entity.id
_entity.type
_entity.pdbx_description
1 polymer ?
#
loop_
_entity_poly.entity_id
_entity_poly.type
_entity_poly.pdbx_seq_one_letter_code
_entity_poly.pdbx_strand_id
1 'polypeptide(L)'
;MLTQSSFWRSLYRLIHIYAGIFIAPFILFAAITGLLYAITPQFEQAIYKDVLYVEPLNQTPHKLSQQIEAAKQVMPKSAQVIEVRPAPSSDQTTRVIFSDSIHDFTSEAVFIDPFTLKVQGHLAVYGTSGVLPFRTTLDQLHSNLLLGKWGRFYSELAASWLAILTLTGLYNWWKRRQNLKIRQTQKNKLLRWHSTLGLTLFPLLLLIAITGLTWSEWAGDNIRVARQWLNWQTPTLAISLQTDNLPTVMHHEHHEMPHSENLNLNIVSTEYDTALSIARAHGIDAAQIQIKPPTSGNQAWTIAEIQRKWPTQADSIAIDMEQHKVIDQLAFKDYSLVAKLTRWGVDAHIGVLFGWINQLVLALYAFALCIMII
;
A
#
# COMPACT_ATOMS: atom_id res chain seq x y z
N MET A 1 -35.45 35.15 17.06
CA MET A 1 -35.13 33.71 17.10
C MET A 1 -34.65 33.28 15.71
N LEU A 2 -33.40 32.79 15.58
CA LEU A 2 -32.94 32.18 14.33
C LEU A 2 -33.76 30.92 14.08
N THR A 3 -34.32 30.78 12.89
CA THR A 3 -35.01 29.55 12.53
C THR A 3 -33.99 28.38 12.55
N GLN A 4 -34.37 27.19 12.93
CA GLN A 4 -33.47 26.03 13.01
C GLN A 4 -32.66 25.83 11.71
N SER A 5 -33.24 26.15 10.56
CA SER A 5 -32.56 26.09 9.26
C SER A 5 -31.46 27.16 9.09
N SER A 6 -31.58 28.31 9.73
CA SER A 6 -30.57 29.40 9.68
C SER A 6 -29.38 29.08 10.60
N PHE A 7 -29.63 28.40 11.74
CA PHE A 7 -28.57 27.95 12.65
C PHE A 7 -27.66 26.94 11.98
N TRP A 8 -28.17 25.87 11.41
CA TRP A 8 -27.37 24.86 10.74
C TRP A 8 -26.57 25.41 9.57
N ARG A 9 -27.15 26.33 8.79
CA ARG A 9 -26.44 27.03 7.70
C ARG A 9 -25.24 27.82 8.22
N SER A 10 -25.42 28.56 9.30
CA SER A 10 -24.33 29.33 9.91
C SER A 10 -23.26 28.40 10.47
N LEU A 11 -23.65 27.33 11.16
CA LEU A 11 -22.73 26.36 11.74
C LEU A 11 -21.84 25.69 10.67
N TYR A 12 -22.42 25.09 9.62
CA TYR A 12 -21.63 24.44 8.57
C TYR A 12 -20.72 25.42 7.81
N ARG A 13 -21.14 26.68 7.65
CA ARG A 13 -20.30 27.71 7.07
C ARG A 13 -19.12 28.06 7.98
N LEU A 14 -19.35 28.22 9.28
CA LEU A 14 -18.29 28.50 10.26
C LEU A 14 -17.30 27.36 10.35
N ILE A 15 -17.77 26.10 10.44
CA ILE A 15 -16.93 24.91 10.43
C ILE A 15 -16.04 24.91 9.17
N HIS A 16 -16.63 25.09 7.99
CA HIS A 16 -15.87 25.06 6.74
C HIS A 16 -14.81 26.16 6.68
N ILE A 17 -15.09 27.37 7.14
CA ILE A 17 -14.15 28.49 7.08
C ILE A 17 -13.05 28.33 8.14
N TYR A 18 -13.42 28.19 9.42
CA TYR A 18 -12.43 28.16 10.49
C TYR A 18 -11.60 26.89 10.49
N ALA A 19 -12.26 25.73 10.38
CA ALA A 19 -11.53 24.47 10.25
C ALA A 19 -10.70 24.45 8.95
N GLY A 20 -11.26 24.97 7.84
CA GLY A 20 -10.53 25.08 6.58
C GLY A 20 -9.22 25.86 6.73
N ILE A 21 -9.24 27.04 7.34
CA ILE A 21 -8.03 27.85 7.56
C ILE A 21 -7.03 27.12 8.47
N PHE A 22 -7.51 26.49 9.55
CA PHE A 22 -6.64 25.82 10.51
C PHE A 22 -6.02 24.53 9.95
N ILE A 23 -6.78 23.78 9.18
CA ILE A 23 -6.36 22.47 8.64
C ILE A 23 -5.67 22.61 7.26
N ALA A 24 -5.85 23.71 6.55
CA ALA A 24 -5.26 23.94 5.23
C ALA A 24 -3.75 23.64 5.15
N PRO A 25 -2.90 24.04 6.10
CA PRO A 25 -1.47 23.73 6.04
C PRO A 25 -1.19 22.21 6.04
N PHE A 26 -1.95 21.45 6.83
CA PHE A 26 -1.80 19.98 6.92
C PHE A 26 -2.25 19.30 5.62
N ILE A 27 -3.40 19.71 5.08
CA ILE A 27 -3.88 19.16 3.80
C ILE A 27 -2.96 19.58 2.65
N LEU A 28 -2.44 20.80 2.65
CA LEU A 28 -1.49 21.27 1.63
C LEU A 28 -0.22 20.43 1.64
N PHE A 29 0.34 20.19 2.81
CA PHE A 29 1.53 19.36 2.93
C PHE A 29 1.26 17.91 2.49
N ALA A 30 0.12 17.32 2.89
CA ALA A 30 -0.30 16.01 2.42
C ALA A 30 -0.51 15.97 0.90
N ALA A 31 -1.07 17.03 0.30
CA ALA A 31 -1.25 17.11 -1.15
C ALA A 31 0.10 17.20 -1.89
N ILE A 32 1.06 17.98 -1.39
CA ILE A 32 2.41 18.08 -1.98
C ILE A 32 3.14 16.75 -1.91
N THR A 33 3.15 16.12 -0.74
CA THR A 33 3.81 14.82 -0.56
C THR A 33 3.10 13.70 -1.33
N GLY A 34 1.77 13.74 -1.42
CA GLY A 34 0.98 12.84 -2.25
C GLY A 34 1.26 13.01 -3.75
N LEU A 35 1.46 14.25 -4.22
CA LEU A 35 1.88 14.55 -5.59
C LEU A 35 3.24 13.91 -5.90
N LEU A 36 4.23 14.09 -5.01
CA LEU A 36 5.54 13.48 -5.14
C LEU A 36 5.46 11.96 -5.13
N TYR A 37 4.63 11.40 -4.25
CA TYR A 37 4.42 9.95 -4.17
C TYR A 37 3.79 9.38 -5.46
N ALA A 38 2.84 10.08 -6.07
CA ALA A 38 2.18 9.63 -7.30
C ALA A 38 3.16 9.45 -8.48
N ILE A 39 4.24 10.26 -8.54
CA ILE A 39 5.26 10.19 -9.59
C ILE A 39 6.50 9.37 -9.18
N THR A 40 6.49 8.79 -7.98
CA THR A 40 7.62 7.99 -7.45
C THR A 40 8.02 6.82 -8.34
N PRO A 41 7.12 6.05 -8.98
CA PRO A 41 7.52 4.89 -9.77
C PRO A 41 8.51 5.23 -10.89
N GLN A 42 8.36 6.38 -11.53
CA GLN A 42 9.26 6.84 -12.60
C GLN A 42 10.65 7.20 -12.05
N PHE A 43 10.69 7.85 -10.89
CA PHE A 43 11.95 8.18 -10.21
C PHE A 43 12.67 6.93 -9.71
N GLU A 44 11.96 5.98 -9.12
CA GLU A 44 12.56 4.72 -8.67
C GLU A 44 13.18 3.93 -9.81
N GLN A 45 12.48 3.83 -10.95
CA GLN A 45 13.02 3.19 -12.14
C GLN A 45 14.31 3.86 -12.65
N ALA A 46 14.40 5.18 -12.54
CA ALA A 46 15.61 5.92 -12.95
C ALA A 46 16.74 5.78 -11.92
N ILE A 47 16.44 5.94 -10.63
CA ILE A 47 17.44 5.94 -9.54
C ILE A 47 18.04 4.54 -9.35
N TYR A 48 17.19 3.50 -9.39
CA TYR A 48 17.59 2.12 -9.10
C TYR A 48 17.70 1.26 -10.37
N LYS A 49 17.85 1.89 -11.54
CA LYS A 49 17.87 1.19 -12.83
C LYS A 49 18.86 0.01 -12.83
N ASP A 50 20.07 0.25 -12.40
CA ASP A 50 21.17 -0.74 -12.44
C ASP A 50 20.98 -1.89 -11.43
N VAL A 51 20.09 -1.70 -10.45
CA VAL A 51 19.74 -2.71 -9.44
C VAL A 51 18.49 -3.50 -9.84
N LEU A 52 17.51 -2.82 -10.46
CA LEU A 52 16.20 -3.40 -10.78
C LEU A 52 16.19 -4.13 -12.11
N TYR A 53 17.03 -3.71 -13.08
CA TYR A 53 16.97 -4.21 -14.44
C TYR A 53 18.29 -4.88 -14.84
N VAL A 54 18.17 -5.88 -15.69
CA VAL A 54 19.27 -6.61 -16.31
C VAL A 54 19.05 -6.69 -17.81
N GLU A 55 20.12 -6.94 -18.55
CA GLU A 55 20.00 -7.23 -19.98
C GLU A 55 19.42 -8.64 -20.17
N PRO A 56 18.28 -8.78 -20.87
CA PRO A 56 17.68 -10.08 -21.11
C PRO A 56 18.62 -10.92 -21.97
N LEU A 57 19.03 -12.06 -21.45
CA LEU A 57 19.85 -13.01 -22.19
C LEU A 57 18.94 -14.08 -22.83
N ASN A 58 19.34 -14.55 -24.02
CA ASN A 58 18.60 -15.59 -24.75
C ASN A 58 18.92 -16.99 -24.21
N GLN A 59 18.80 -17.16 -22.89
CA GLN A 59 19.04 -18.39 -22.16
C GLN A 59 18.00 -18.58 -21.05
N THR A 60 17.89 -19.81 -20.55
CA THR A 60 16.99 -20.08 -19.41
C THR A 60 17.57 -19.49 -18.13
N PRO A 61 16.76 -18.84 -17.28
CA PRO A 61 17.23 -18.34 -16.00
C PRO A 61 17.66 -19.52 -15.09
N HIS A 62 18.61 -19.26 -14.22
CA HIS A 62 19.02 -20.19 -13.18
C HIS A 62 17.86 -20.49 -12.23
N LYS A 63 17.90 -21.68 -11.59
CA LYS A 63 16.92 -22.06 -10.56
C LYS A 63 16.90 -21.05 -9.42
N LEU A 64 15.75 -20.88 -8.81
CA LEU A 64 15.58 -19.92 -7.71
C LEU A 64 16.50 -20.25 -6.53
N SER A 65 16.73 -21.53 -6.25
CA SER A 65 17.71 -22.01 -5.26
C SER A 65 19.11 -21.45 -5.50
N GLN A 66 19.60 -21.47 -6.74
CA GLN A 66 20.92 -20.95 -7.09
C GLN A 66 21.02 -19.42 -6.91
N GLN A 67 19.94 -18.71 -7.25
CA GLN A 67 19.85 -17.27 -7.06
C GLN A 67 19.85 -16.89 -5.57
N ILE A 68 19.15 -17.66 -4.73
CA ILE A 68 19.11 -17.50 -3.27
C ILE A 68 20.51 -17.77 -2.67
N GLU A 69 21.19 -18.82 -3.11
CA GLU A 69 22.54 -19.10 -2.63
C GLU A 69 23.53 -17.99 -3.01
N ALA A 70 23.42 -17.43 -4.22
CA ALA A 70 24.23 -16.25 -4.61
C ALA A 70 23.95 -15.04 -3.71
N ALA A 71 22.67 -14.80 -3.33
CA ALA A 71 22.30 -13.74 -2.41
C ALA A 71 22.85 -13.97 -0.99
N LYS A 72 22.81 -15.20 -0.49
CA LYS A 72 23.36 -15.54 0.84
C LYS A 72 24.86 -15.30 0.96
N GLN A 73 25.61 -15.36 -0.15
CA GLN A 73 27.06 -15.16 -0.13
C GLN A 73 27.48 -13.73 0.26
N VAL A 74 26.62 -12.73 0.01
CA VAL A 74 26.90 -11.32 0.31
C VAL A 74 26.27 -10.84 1.62
N MET A 75 25.51 -11.73 2.28
CA MET A 75 24.84 -11.39 3.53
C MET A 75 25.55 -12.05 4.72
N PRO A 76 25.43 -11.49 5.93
CA PRO A 76 25.90 -12.15 7.14
C PRO A 76 25.26 -13.53 7.32
N LYS A 77 26.02 -14.49 7.84
CA LYS A 77 25.52 -15.86 8.07
C LYS A 77 24.32 -15.94 9.04
N SER A 78 24.12 -14.91 9.85
CA SER A 78 22.99 -14.78 10.77
C SER A 78 21.71 -14.28 10.08
N ALA A 79 21.82 -13.67 8.90
CA ALA A 79 20.69 -13.16 8.16
C ALA A 79 19.86 -14.30 7.58
N GLN A 80 18.56 -14.29 7.84
CA GLN A 80 17.62 -15.30 7.36
C GLN A 80 16.81 -14.77 6.19
N VAL A 81 16.58 -15.62 5.18
CA VAL A 81 15.68 -15.28 4.08
C VAL A 81 14.25 -15.32 4.59
N ILE A 82 13.57 -14.18 4.54
CA ILE A 82 12.17 -14.03 4.98
C ILE A 82 11.19 -13.97 3.83
N GLU A 83 11.66 -13.60 2.63
CA GLU A 83 10.81 -13.50 1.44
C GLU A 83 11.66 -13.58 0.18
N VAL A 84 11.14 -14.23 -0.86
CA VAL A 84 11.75 -14.23 -2.19
C VAL A 84 10.71 -13.79 -3.22
N ARG A 85 11.09 -12.87 -4.08
CA ARG A 85 10.30 -12.42 -5.24
C ARG A 85 11.07 -12.77 -6.51
N PRO A 86 10.69 -13.82 -7.21
CA PRO A 86 11.29 -14.15 -8.50
C PRO A 86 11.18 -12.99 -9.49
N ALA A 87 12.11 -12.89 -10.41
CA ALA A 87 12.09 -11.90 -11.48
C ALA A 87 10.75 -11.95 -12.24
N PRO A 88 9.98 -10.86 -12.30
CA PRO A 88 8.67 -10.86 -12.95
C PRO A 88 8.75 -10.84 -14.48
N SER A 89 9.90 -10.51 -15.04
CA SER A 89 10.19 -10.47 -16.48
C SER A 89 11.67 -10.75 -16.73
N SER A 90 12.02 -11.07 -17.97
CA SER A 90 13.40 -11.39 -18.36
C SER A 90 14.39 -10.23 -18.25
N ASP A 91 13.91 -9.01 -18.14
CA ASP A 91 14.70 -7.79 -17.97
C ASP A 91 14.81 -7.31 -16.53
N GLN A 92 14.32 -8.10 -15.57
CA GLN A 92 14.28 -7.69 -14.15
C GLN A 92 15.04 -8.67 -13.25
N THR A 93 15.43 -8.16 -12.08
CA THR A 93 16.12 -8.93 -11.06
C THR A 93 15.17 -9.69 -10.15
N THR A 94 15.65 -10.83 -9.62
CA THR A 94 15.04 -11.50 -8.48
C THR A 94 15.41 -10.77 -7.20
N ARG A 95 14.45 -10.60 -6.27
CA ARG A 95 14.70 -10.01 -4.95
C ARG A 95 14.69 -11.09 -3.89
N VAL A 96 15.78 -11.22 -3.17
CA VAL A 96 15.88 -12.08 -1.97
C VAL A 96 15.93 -11.16 -0.77
N ILE A 97 14.92 -11.23 0.09
CA ILE A 97 14.76 -10.33 1.24
C ILE A 97 15.16 -11.07 2.50
N PHE A 98 16.04 -10.44 3.25
CA PHE A 98 16.60 -10.95 4.50
C PHE A 98 16.07 -10.15 5.69
N SER A 99 15.96 -10.82 6.83
CA SER A 99 15.71 -10.15 8.10
C SER A 99 16.90 -9.25 8.46
N ASP A 100 16.63 -8.01 8.86
CA ASP A 100 17.63 -7.18 9.50
C ASP A 100 17.62 -7.46 11.01
N SER A 101 18.75 -7.91 11.54
CA SER A 101 18.90 -8.18 12.98
C SER A 101 19.09 -6.90 13.81
N ILE A 102 19.26 -5.74 13.18
CA ILE A 102 19.62 -4.48 13.83
C ILE A 102 18.44 -3.52 13.92
N HIS A 103 17.50 -3.57 12.95
CA HIS A 103 16.37 -2.64 12.87
C HIS A 103 15.04 -3.40 12.71
N ASP A 104 14.17 -3.30 13.68
CA ASP A 104 12.88 -4.02 13.75
C ASP A 104 11.90 -3.75 12.57
N PHE A 105 12.12 -2.70 11.78
CA PHE A 105 11.18 -2.27 10.73
C PHE A 105 11.76 -2.26 9.31
N THR A 106 13.04 -2.55 9.15
CA THR A 106 13.71 -2.60 7.85
C THR A 106 14.20 -4.01 7.58
N SER A 107 14.13 -4.44 6.34
CA SER A 107 14.71 -5.67 5.85
C SER A 107 15.70 -5.32 4.74
N GLU A 108 16.65 -6.19 4.47
CA GLU A 108 17.57 -6.00 3.35
C GLU A 108 17.19 -6.87 2.16
N ALA A 109 17.01 -6.27 0.99
CA ALA A 109 16.79 -6.96 -0.26
C ALA A 109 18.06 -7.01 -1.10
N VAL A 110 18.47 -8.21 -1.46
CA VAL A 110 19.54 -8.47 -2.42
C VAL A 110 18.93 -8.74 -3.79
N PHE A 111 19.42 -8.06 -4.81
CA PHE A 111 18.93 -8.12 -6.17
C PHE A 111 19.87 -8.97 -7.02
N ILE A 112 19.36 -10.04 -7.60
CA ILE A 112 20.12 -11.04 -8.33
C ILE A 112 19.71 -11.05 -9.80
N ASP A 113 20.70 -11.04 -10.69
CA ASP A 113 20.50 -11.30 -12.10
C ASP A 113 20.16 -12.80 -12.27
N PRO A 114 18.96 -13.15 -12.78
CA PRO A 114 18.52 -14.54 -12.86
C PRO A 114 19.32 -15.35 -13.89
N PHE A 115 20.07 -14.72 -14.79
CA PHE A 115 20.83 -15.39 -15.85
C PHE A 115 22.31 -15.59 -15.51
N THR A 116 22.90 -14.66 -14.79
CA THR A 116 24.34 -14.67 -14.49
C THR A 116 24.66 -14.95 -13.03
N LEU A 117 23.64 -14.96 -12.14
CA LEU A 117 23.77 -15.05 -10.69
C LEU A 117 24.55 -13.87 -10.07
N LYS A 118 24.80 -12.82 -10.84
CA LYS A 118 25.48 -11.63 -10.34
C LYS A 118 24.57 -10.87 -9.39
N VAL A 119 25.14 -10.43 -8.25
CA VAL A 119 24.51 -9.49 -7.35
C VAL A 119 24.54 -8.10 -8.00
N GLN A 120 23.39 -7.55 -8.35
CA GLN A 120 23.26 -6.20 -8.92
C GLN A 120 23.31 -5.11 -7.86
N GLY A 121 22.96 -5.45 -6.62
CA GLY A 121 23.02 -4.55 -5.48
C GLY A 121 22.20 -5.06 -4.31
N HIS A 122 22.29 -4.36 -3.20
CA HIS A 122 21.39 -4.57 -2.07
C HIS A 122 20.86 -3.24 -1.55
N LEU A 123 19.61 -3.22 -1.09
CA LEU A 123 18.90 -2.03 -0.63
C LEU A 123 18.07 -2.38 0.60
N ALA A 124 18.05 -1.46 1.56
CA ALA A 124 17.07 -1.54 2.63
C ALA A 124 15.65 -1.42 2.06
N VAL A 125 14.74 -2.29 2.49
CA VAL A 125 13.34 -2.26 2.10
C VAL A 125 12.45 -2.16 3.31
N TYR A 126 11.31 -1.49 3.16
CA TYR A 126 10.42 -1.18 4.27
C TYR A 126 9.05 -1.86 4.10
N GLY A 127 8.54 -2.35 5.22
CA GLY A 127 7.22 -2.94 5.34
C GLY A 127 7.03 -4.23 4.52
N THR A 128 5.86 -4.83 4.64
CA THR A 128 5.49 -6.07 3.95
C THR A 128 5.46 -5.94 2.42
N SER A 129 5.34 -4.72 1.90
CA SER A 129 5.37 -4.45 0.45
C SER A 129 6.79 -4.38 -0.12
N GLY A 130 7.84 -4.40 0.73
CA GLY A 130 9.23 -4.28 0.30
C GLY A 130 9.49 -3.00 -0.49
N VAL A 131 9.05 -1.87 0.07
CA VAL A 131 9.16 -0.55 -0.56
C VAL A 131 10.61 -0.08 -0.56
N LEU A 132 11.08 0.46 -1.69
CA LEU A 132 12.45 0.95 -1.85
C LEU A 132 12.70 2.25 -1.07
N PRO A 133 13.97 2.59 -0.73
CA PRO A 133 14.29 3.67 0.20
C PRO A 133 13.73 5.04 -0.18
N PHE A 134 13.75 5.39 -1.47
CA PHE A 134 13.21 6.67 -1.93
C PHE A 134 11.71 6.79 -1.66
N ARG A 135 10.96 5.75 -2.02
CA ARG A 135 9.51 5.71 -1.76
C ARG A 135 9.20 5.64 -0.28
N THR A 136 9.98 4.88 0.50
CA THR A 136 9.85 4.82 1.97
C THR A 136 9.93 6.20 2.60
N THR A 137 10.90 7.01 2.17
CA THR A 137 11.05 8.38 2.66
C THR A 137 9.82 9.24 2.35
N LEU A 138 9.30 9.16 1.12
CA LEU A 138 8.09 9.90 0.73
C LEU A 138 6.83 9.39 1.44
N ASP A 139 6.72 8.08 1.63
CA ASP A 139 5.62 7.46 2.38
C ASP A 139 5.60 7.94 3.83
N GLN A 140 6.73 7.89 4.50
CA GLN A 140 6.87 8.38 5.88
C GLN A 140 6.65 9.89 5.97
N LEU A 141 7.11 10.65 4.99
CA LEU A 141 6.86 12.09 4.94
C LEU A 141 5.36 12.38 4.78
N HIS A 142 4.67 11.63 3.94
CA HIS A 142 3.23 11.76 3.71
C HIS A 142 2.40 11.30 4.91
N SER A 143 2.78 10.19 5.55
CA SER A 143 1.99 9.56 6.61
C SER A 143 2.28 10.12 8.01
N ASN A 144 3.52 10.54 8.30
CA ASN A 144 3.94 10.89 9.65
C ASN A 144 5.00 12.00 9.77
N LEU A 145 5.29 12.75 8.69
CA LEU A 145 6.28 13.85 8.68
C LEU A 145 7.68 13.42 9.12
N LEU A 146 8.05 12.16 9.00
CA LEU A 146 9.28 11.55 9.55
C LEU A 146 9.39 11.66 11.09
N LEU A 147 8.29 11.92 11.80
CA LEU A 147 8.22 12.06 13.25
C LEU A 147 7.69 10.79 13.96
N GLY A 148 7.64 9.66 13.24
CA GLY A 148 7.16 8.39 13.76
C GLY A 148 5.71 8.47 14.29
N LYS A 149 5.42 7.88 15.43
CA LYS A 149 4.06 7.84 15.99
C LYS A 149 3.46 9.22 16.24
N TRP A 150 4.25 10.20 16.66
CA TRP A 150 3.74 11.57 16.87
C TRP A 150 3.29 12.25 15.57
N GLY A 151 3.96 11.97 14.50
CA GLY A 151 3.56 12.50 13.17
C GLY A 151 2.24 11.95 12.65
N ARG A 152 1.80 10.79 13.12
CA ARG A 152 0.50 10.19 12.74
C ARG A 152 -0.69 11.09 13.06
N PHE A 153 -0.62 11.90 14.13
CA PHE A 153 -1.66 12.90 14.44
C PHE A 153 -1.92 13.86 13.28
N TYR A 154 -0.86 14.26 12.58
CA TYR A 154 -0.97 15.13 11.42
C TYR A 154 -1.82 14.50 10.30
N SER A 155 -1.51 13.27 9.88
CA SER A 155 -2.23 12.61 8.79
C SER A 155 -3.67 12.26 9.17
N GLU A 156 -3.90 11.83 10.41
CA GLU A 156 -5.24 11.59 10.97
C GLU A 156 -6.09 12.88 10.93
N LEU A 157 -5.50 14.00 11.37
CA LEU A 157 -6.16 15.30 11.34
C LEU A 157 -6.46 15.74 9.91
N ALA A 158 -5.49 15.61 9.00
CA ALA A 158 -5.67 15.97 7.60
C ALA A 158 -6.76 15.13 6.92
N ALA A 159 -6.75 13.81 7.09
CA ALA A 159 -7.70 12.91 6.45
C ALA A 159 -9.13 13.08 6.99
N SER A 160 -9.30 13.15 8.32
CA SER A 160 -10.62 13.31 8.96
C SER A 160 -11.27 14.65 8.62
N TRP A 161 -10.51 15.73 8.68
CA TRP A 161 -11.03 17.05 8.35
C TRP A 161 -11.21 17.28 6.85
N LEU A 162 -10.44 16.62 6.00
CA LEU A 162 -10.68 16.65 4.55
C LEU A 162 -12.09 16.13 4.22
N ALA A 163 -12.53 15.03 4.84
CA ALA A 163 -13.88 14.52 4.68
C ALA A 163 -14.94 15.55 5.13
N ILE A 164 -14.76 16.11 6.33
CA ILE A 164 -15.69 17.12 6.90
C ILE A 164 -15.74 18.38 6.03
N LEU A 165 -14.58 18.89 5.59
CA LEU A 165 -14.50 20.07 4.75
C LEU A 165 -15.12 19.83 3.36
N THR A 166 -14.93 18.62 2.81
CA THR A 166 -15.54 18.23 1.53
C THR A 166 -17.08 18.24 1.62
N LEU A 167 -17.63 17.62 2.66
CA LEU A 167 -19.08 17.54 2.85
C LEU A 167 -19.70 18.90 3.19
N THR A 168 -19.07 19.68 4.07
CA THR A 168 -19.54 21.02 4.43
C THR A 168 -19.40 22.01 3.27
N GLY A 169 -18.37 21.85 2.44
CA GLY A 169 -18.17 22.61 1.20
C GLY A 169 -19.29 22.36 0.20
N LEU A 170 -19.64 21.07 -0.04
CA LEU A 170 -20.76 20.69 -0.91
C LEU A 170 -22.09 21.25 -0.41
N TYR A 171 -22.36 21.13 0.90
CA TYR A 171 -23.55 21.70 1.50
C TYR A 171 -23.64 23.22 1.32
N ASN A 172 -22.55 23.96 1.58
CA ASN A 172 -22.47 25.40 1.41
C ASN A 172 -22.67 25.81 -0.06
N TRP A 173 -22.06 25.08 -1.02
CA TRP A 173 -22.25 25.28 -2.44
C TRP A 173 -23.71 25.06 -2.85
N TRP A 174 -24.34 23.96 -2.42
CA TRP A 174 -25.75 23.65 -2.73
C TRP A 174 -26.69 24.75 -2.24
N LYS A 175 -26.54 25.19 -0.99
CA LYS A 175 -27.37 26.26 -0.40
C LYS A 175 -27.17 27.63 -1.08
N ARG A 176 -25.95 27.92 -1.55
CA ARG A 176 -25.68 29.15 -2.31
C ARG A 176 -26.32 29.14 -3.69
N ARG A 177 -26.33 27.99 -4.38
CA ARG A 177 -26.95 27.86 -5.70
C ARG A 177 -28.44 28.21 -5.70
N GLN A 178 -29.11 28.03 -4.57
CA GLN A 178 -30.52 28.36 -4.40
C GLN A 178 -30.76 29.89 -4.30
N ASN A 179 -29.73 30.71 -4.07
CA ASN A 179 -29.83 32.17 -3.84
C ASN A 179 -29.05 32.98 -4.90
N LEU A 180 -29.26 32.71 -6.18
CA LEU A 180 -28.52 33.29 -7.30
C LEU A 180 -28.91 34.76 -7.62
N LYS A 181 -28.56 35.70 -6.77
CA LYS A 181 -28.38 37.14 -7.16
C LYS A 181 -27.09 37.67 -6.55
N ILE A 182 -25.92 37.28 -7.06
CA ILE A 182 -24.63 37.72 -6.53
C ILE A 182 -23.90 38.55 -7.60
N ARG A 183 -23.66 39.84 -7.29
CA ARG A 183 -22.87 40.79 -8.05
C ARG A 183 -21.43 40.27 -8.26
N GLN A 184 -20.90 40.41 -9.48
CA GLN A 184 -19.55 40.02 -9.85
C GLN A 184 -18.48 40.96 -9.28
N THR A 185 -18.10 40.77 -8.02
CA THR A 185 -16.91 41.42 -7.44
C THR A 185 -15.71 40.47 -7.49
N GLN A 186 -14.49 40.98 -7.33
CA GLN A 186 -13.26 40.17 -7.38
C GLN A 186 -13.24 39.02 -6.32
N LYS A 187 -13.78 39.27 -5.12
CA LYS A 187 -14.02 38.26 -4.09
C LYS A 187 -14.90 37.13 -4.60
N ASN A 188 -15.83 37.40 -5.48
CA ASN A 188 -16.72 36.41 -6.07
C ASN A 188 -16.03 35.53 -7.11
N LYS A 189 -14.94 35.98 -7.78
CA LYS A 189 -14.16 35.16 -8.70
C LYS A 189 -13.41 34.06 -7.95
N LEU A 190 -12.64 34.38 -6.92
CA LEU A 190 -11.91 33.39 -6.10
C LEU A 190 -12.86 32.36 -5.50
N LEU A 191 -13.98 32.79 -4.95
CA LEU A 191 -14.98 31.91 -4.39
C LEU A 191 -15.66 31.02 -5.45
N ARG A 192 -15.80 31.52 -6.68
CA ARG A 192 -16.29 30.70 -7.81
C ARG A 192 -15.26 29.64 -8.19
N TRP A 193 -13.98 30.03 -8.32
CA TRP A 193 -12.90 29.10 -8.58
C TRP A 193 -12.82 28.00 -7.51
N HIS A 194 -12.74 28.37 -6.24
CA HIS A 194 -12.73 27.42 -5.12
C HIS A 194 -13.96 26.49 -5.16
N SER A 195 -15.16 27.04 -5.38
CA SER A 195 -16.39 26.22 -5.44
C SER A 195 -16.43 25.30 -6.66
N THR A 196 -15.93 25.77 -7.82
CA THR A 196 -15.90 24.95 -9.05
C THR A 196 -14.89 23.82 -8.91
N LEU A 197 -13.65 24.13 -8.48
CA LEU A 197 -12.64 23.13 -8.23
C LEU A 197 -13.10 22.12 -7.16
N GLY A 198 -13.63 22.61 -6.04
CA GLY A 198 -14.13 21.74 -4.98
C GLY A 198 -15.26 20.80 -5.44
N LEU A 199 -16.16 21.30 -6.32
CA LEU A 199 -17.22 20.43 -6.88
C LEU A 199 -16.66 19.41 -7.88
N THR A 200 -15.73 19.83 -8.75
CA THR A 200 -15.10 18.93 -9.73
C THR A 200 -14.27 17.86 -9.03
N LEU A 201 -13.52 18.23 -7.99
CA LEU A 201 -12.67 17.32 -7.23
C LEU A 201 -13.45 16.50 -6.17
N PHE A 202 -14.72 16.84 -5.91
CA PHE A 202 -15.52 16.27 -4.82
C PHE A 202 -15.48 14.72 -4.74
N PRO A 203 -15.71 13.96 -5.81
CA PRO A 203 -15.70 12.50 -5.72
C PRO A 203 -14.34 11.95 -5.30
N LEU A 204 -13.27 12.55 -5.81
CA LEU A 204 -11.90 12.13 -5.54
C LEU A 204 -11.44 12.60 -4.16
N LEU A 205 -11.84 13.82 -3.72
CA LEU A 205 -11.63 14.29 -2.34
C LEU A 205 -12.22 13.33 -1.32
N LEU A 206 -13.44 12.87 -1.57
CA LEU A 206 -14.11 11.94 -0.68
C LEU A 206 -13.45 10.55 -0.70
N LEU A 207 -13.07 10.04 -1.87
CA LEU A 207 -12.35 8.78 -2.02
C LEU A 207 -11.02 8.82 -1.26
N ILE A 208 -10.22 9.86 -1.48
CA ILE A 208 -8.90 10.01 -0.83
C ILE A 208 -9.05 10.16 0.69
N ALA A 209 -10.06 10.92 1.17
CA ALA A 209 -10.30 11.05 2.59
C ALA A 209 -10.72 9.71 3.24
N ILE A 210 -11.64 8.97 2.62
CA ILE A 210 -12.09 7.66 3.14
C ILE A 210 -10.92 6.66 3.14
N THR A 211 -10.20 6.55 2.04
CA THR A 211 -9.07 5.61 1.95
C THR A 211 -7.91 6.02 2.86
N GLY A 212 -7.66 7.32 3.04
CA GLY A 212 -6.68 7.83 4.01
C GLY A 212 -7.06 7.48 5.45
N LEU A 213 -8.33 7.60 5.81
CA LEU A 213 -8.83 7.23 7.14
C LEU A 213 -8.69 5.73 7.44
N THR A 214 -8.79 4.85 6.43
CA THR A 214 -8.60 3.40 6.67
C THR A 214 -7.18 3.05 7.10
N TRP A 215 -6.21 3.93 6.85
CA TRP A 215 -4.79 3.74 7.21
C TRP A 215 -4.32 4.62 8.36
N SER A 216 -5.20 5.43 8.89
CA SER A 216 -4.87 6.25 10.06
C SER A 216 -4.83 5.41 11.34
N GLU A 217 -4.18 5.91 12.38
CA GLU A 217 -3.92 5.17 13.61
C GLU A 217 -5.23 4.85 14.35
N TRP A 218 -6.04 5.87 14.67
CA TRP A 218 -7.24 5.69 15.49
C TRP A 218 -8.49 5.39 14.67
N ALA A 219 -8.73 6.14 13.59
CA ALA A 219 -9.89 5.88 12.75
C ALA A 219 -9.73 4.55 12.01
N GLY A 220 -8.53 4.19 11.56
CA GLY A 220 -8.24 2.92 10.92
C GLY A 220 -8.52 1.73 11.84
N ASP A 221 -8.11 1.79 13.10
CA ASP A 221 -8.40 0.75 14.10
C ASP A 221 -9.90 0.60 14.34
N ASN A 222 -10.63 1.71 14.49
CA ASN A 222 -12.08 1.67 14.64
C ASN A 222 -12.79 1.09 13.40
N ILE A 223 -12.31 1.45 12.20
CA ILE A 223 -12.80 0.89 10.94
C ILE A 223 -12.53 -0.61 10.87
N ARG A 224 -11.35 -1.07 11.30
CA ARG A 224 -10.99 -2.50 11.38
C ARG A 224 -11.96 -3.26 12.30
N VAL A 225 -12.22 -2.74 13.52
CA VAL A 225 -13.18 -3.33 14.45
C VAL A 225 -14.60 -3.37 13.86
N ALA A 226 -15.04 -2.28 13.20
CA ALA A 226 -16.35 -2.26 12.55
C ALA A 226 -16.44 -3.28 11.40
N ARG A 227 -15.38 -3.45 10.61
CA ARG A 227 -15.31 -4.48 9.56
C ARG A 227 -15.36 -5.89 10.13
N GLN A 228 -14.77 -6.12 11.32
CA GLN A 228 -14.89 -7.39 12.03
C GLN A 228 -16.34 -7.69 12.41
N TRP A 229 -17.02 -6.74 13.01
CA TRP A 229 -18.42 -6.91 13.41
C TRP A 229 -19.37 -7.15 12.22
N LEU A 230 -19.05 -6.56 11.06
CA LEU A 230 -19.87 -6.69 9.84
C LEU A 230 -19.47 -7.89 8.97
N ASN A 231 -18.48 -8.69 9.37
CA ASN A 231 -17.88 -9.76 8.55
C ASN A 231 -17.38 -9.26 7.18
N TRP A 232 -16.79 -8.05 7.14
CA TRP A 232 -16.24 -7.42 5.95
C TRP A 232 -14.71 -7.52 5.88
N GLN A 233 -14.15 -8.43 6.63
CA GLN A 233 -12.70 -8.66 6.65
C GLN A 233 -12.20 -9.18 5.30
N THR A 234 -10.93 -8.89 5.03
CA THR A 234 -10.21 -9.58 3.95
C THR A 234 -9.92 -11.01 4.40
N PRO A 235 -10.22 -12.02 3.59
CA PRO A 235 -9.87 -13.40 3.92
C PRO A 235 -8.37 -13.56 4.14
N THR A 236 -7.99 -14.43 5.06
CA THR A 236 -6.60 -14.76 5.39
C THR A 236 -6.37 -16.25 5.23
N LEU A 237 -5.17 -16.64 4.75
CA LEU A 237 -4.78 -18.03 4.64
C LEU A 237 -4.67 -18.69 6.02
N ALA A 238 -5.15 -19.93 6.13
CA ALA A 238 -4.83 -20.80 7.24
C ALA A 238 -3.40 -21.36 7.04
N ILE A 239 -2.48 -20.92 7.88
CA ILE A 239 -1.06 -21.30 7.78
C ILE A 239 -0.59 -22.26 8.85
N SER A 240 -1.43 -22.60 9.83
CA SER A 240 -1.10 -23.55 10.89
C SER A 240 -1.13 -24.97 10.36
N LEU A 241 -0.07 -25.73 10.60
CA LEU A 241 0.01 -27.18 10.29
C LEU A 241 -0.58 -28.05 11.42
N GLN A 242 -0.86 -27.47 12.58
CA GLN A 242 -1.53 -28.16 13.68
C GLN A 242 -3.05 -28.03 13.57
N THR A 243 -3.75 -29.11 13.87
CA THR A 243 -5.22 -29.24 13.84
C THR A 243 -5.93 -28.48 14.98
N ASP A 244 -5.22 -27.83 15.87
CA ASP A 244 -5.82 -27.05 16.96
C ASP A 244 -6.28 -25.69 16.45
N ASN A 245 -7.59 -25.56 16.39
CA ASN A 245 -8.41 -24.51 15.80
C ASN A 245 -8.18 -23.09 16.36
N LEU A 246 -7.02 -22.50 16.22
CA LEU A 246 -6.86 -21.05 16.32
C LEU A 246 -6.40 -20.50 14.96
N PRO A 247 -7.21 -19.70 14.27
CA PRO A 247 -6.75 -19.04 13.06
C PRO A 247 -5.61 -18.08 13.43
N THR A 248 -4.39 -18.44 13.08
CA THR A 248 -3.27 -17.50 13.12
C THR A 248 -3.51 -16.48 12.03
N VAL A 249 -4.02 -15.33 12.42
CA VAL A 249 -4.40 -14.25 11.50
C VAL A 249 -3.14 -13.58 10.98
N MET A 250 -2.76 -13.88 9.74
CA MET A 250 -1.80 -13.03 9.04
C MET A 250 -2.50 -11.72 8.64
N HIS A 251 -2.22 -10.65 9.38
CA HIS A 251 -2.63 -9.31 9.00
C HIS A 251 -1.82 -8.83 7.79
N HIS A 252 -2.40 -8.86 6.60
CA HIS A 252 -1.85 -8.23 5.38
C HIS A 252 -2.10 -6.71 5.32
N GLU A 253 -2.45 -6.08 6.42
CA GLU A 253 -2.67 -4.63 6.47
C GLU A 253 -1.52 -3.98 7.26
N HIS A 254 -0.60 -3.42 6.51
CA HIS A 254 0.36 -2.33 6.81
C HIS A 254 0.82 -2.13 8.28
N HIS A 255 2.12 -2.24 8.49
CA HIS A 255 2.99 -1.65 9.50
C HIS A 255 3.56 -2.51 10.64
N GLU A 256 3.18 -3.77 10.82
CA GLU A 256 3.90 -4.62 11.78
C GLU A 256 4.46 -5.84 11.06
N MET A 257 5.79 -5.87 10.92
CA MET A 257 6.48 -7.14 10.66
C MET A 257 6.27 -8.01 11.89
N PRO A 258 5.80 -9.26 11.75
CA PRO A 258 5.75 -10.16 12.91
C PRO A 258 7.17 -10.28 13.46
N HIS A 259 7.33 -10.04 14.76
CA HIS A 259 8.56 -10.38 15.48
C HIS A 259 8.81 -11.86 15.23
N SER A 260 9.80 -12.18 14.40
CA SER A 260 10.25 -13.54 14.23
C SER A 260 10.95 -13.92 15.54
N GLU A 261 10.31 -14.77 16.35
CA GLU A 261 11.07 -15.56 17.29
C GLU A 261 12.12 -16.29 16.46
N ASN A 262 13.39 -16.06 16.80
CA ASN A 262 14.56 -16.64 16.13
C ASN A 262 14.58 -18.16 16.28
N LEU A 263 13.71 -18.86 15.61
CA LEU A 263 13.80 -20.29 15.44
C LEU A 263 14.66 -20.52 14.21
N ASN A 264 15.85 -21.06 14.42
CA ASN A 264 16.77 -21.52 13.36
C ASN A 264 16.12 -22.69 12.59
N LEU A 265 15.14 -22.36 11.74
CA LEU A 265 14.63 -23.33 10.77
C LEU A 265 15.70 -23.49 9.68
N ASN A 266 16.23 -24.69 9.50
CA ASN A 266 17.16 -25.02 8.43
C ASN A 266 16.41 -25.15 7.10
N ILE A 267 15.98 -24.03 6.55
CA ILE A 267 15.29 -23.98 5.26
C ILE A 267 16.32 -24.13 4.15
N VAL A 268 16.17 -25.17 3.35
CA VAL A 268 17.05 -25.46 2.22
C VAL A 268 16.58 -24.68 0.99
N SER A 269 17.51 -24.06 0.27
CA SER A 269 17.16 -23.20 -0.87
C SER A 269 16.41 -23.93 -1.99
N THR A 270 16.57 -25.25 -2.12
CA THR A 270 15.81 -26.08 -3.08
C THR A 270 14.33 -26.17 -2.78
N GLU A 271 13.91 -25.92 -1.54
CA GLU A 271 12.49 -25.89 -1.17
C GLU A 271 11.74 -24.75 -1.85
N TYR A 272 12.43 -23.63 -2.14
CA TYR A 272 11.83 -22.50 -2.91
C TYR A 272 11.49 -22.91 -4.35
N ASP A 273 12.32 -23.74 -5.00
CA ASP A 273 12.02 -24.26 -6.34
C ASP A 273 10.78 -25.16 -6.29
N THR A 274 10.70 -26.02 -5.28
CA THR A 274 9.55 -26.93 -5.06
C THR A 274 8.29 -26.12 -4.74
N ALA A 275 8.35 -25.16 -3.82
CA ALA A 275 7.24 -24.28 -3.47
C ALA A 275 6.71 -23.53 -4.70
N LEU A 276 7.61 -22.98 -5.52
CA LEU A 276 7.26 -22.29 -6.77
C LEU A 276 6.57 -23.26 -7.75
N SER A 277 7.08 -24.47 -7.91
CA SER A 277 6.49 -25.47 -8.83
C SER A 277 5.07 -25.87 -8.39
N ILE A 278 4.87 -26.12 -7.09
CA ILE A 278 3.55 -26.42 -6.53
C ILE A 278 2.60 -25.24 -6.73
N ALA A 279 3.06 -24.01 -6.47
CA ALA A 279 2.25 -22.81 -6.65
C ALA A 279 1.76 -22.65 -8.10
N ARG A 280 2.66 -22.83 -9.06
CA ARG A 280 2.32 -22.78 -10.49
C ARG A 280 1.32 -23.86 -10.89
N ALA A 281 1.47 -25.10 -10.36
CA ALA A 281 0.53 -26.19 -10.60
C ALA A 281 -0.88 -25.92 -10.02
N HIS A 282 -1.00 -25.01 -9.03
CA HIS A 282 -2.27 -24.64 -8.38
C HIS A 282 -2.80 -23.27 -8.79
N GLY A 283 -2.35 -22.73 -9.95
CA GLY A 283 -2.93 -21.53 -10.56
C GLY A 283 -2.42 -20.20 -10.01
N ILE A 284 -1.26 -20.19 -9.36
CA ILE A 284 -0.55 -18.93 -9.03
C ILE A 284 0.25 -18.51 -10.26
N ASP A 285 -0.39 -17.76 -11.17
CA ASP A 285 0.13 -17.49 -12.52
C ASP A 285 0.68 -16.08 -12.72
N ALA A 286 0.44 -15.16 -11.77
CA ALA A 286 0.92 -13.80 -11.88
C ALA A 286 2.45 -13.74 -12.05
N ALA A 287 2.90 -12.76 -12.85
CA ALA A 287 4.33 -12.50 -13.01
C ALA A 287 4.96 -12.02 -11.68
N GLN A 288 4.23 -11.23 -10.91
CA GLN A 288 4.70 -10.72 -9.62
C GLN A 288 4.14 -11.60 -8.49
N ILE A 289 5.00 -12.39 -7.88
CA ILE A 289 4.68 -13.22 -6.73
C ILE A 289 5.67 -13.01 -5.59
N GLN A 290 5.27 -13.36 -4.40
CA GLN A 290 6.12 -13.46 -3.23
C GLN A 290 6.05 -14.88 -2.65
N ILE A 291 7.19 -15.39 -2.23
CA ILE A 291 7.34 -16.69 -1.56
C ILE A 291 7.88 -16.41 -0.18
N LYS A 292 7.15 -16.79 0.85
CA LYS A 292 7.58 -16.66 2.25
C LYS A 292 7.71 -18.02 2.87
N PRO A 293 8.88 -18.35 3.42
CA PRO A 293 9.07 -19.55 4.20
C PRO A 293 8.34 -19.44 5.55
N PRO A 294 8.12 -20.55 6.26
CA PRO A 294 7.55 -20.52 7.60
C PRO A 294 8.47 -19.80 8.58
N THR A 295 7.88 -19.11 9.55
CA THR A 295 8.62 -18.48 10.66
C THR A 295 8.69 -19.36 11.90
N SER A 296 7.93 -20.47 11.93
CA SER A 296 7.99 -21.50 12.97
C SER A 296 7.74 -22.88 12.38
N GLY A 297 8.19 -23.94 13.05
CA GLY A 297 8.06 -25.32 12.58
C GLY A 297 6.61 -25.80 12.36
N ASN A 298 5.63 -25.10 12.91
CA ASN A 298 4.22 -25.43 12.78
C ASN A 298 3.49 -24.61 11.71
N GLN A 299 4.22 -23.89 10.86
CA GLN A 299 3.63 -23.03 9.84
C GLN A 299 3.92 -23.54 8.44
N ALA A 300 2.96 -23.31 7.57
CA ALA A 300 3.07 -23.57 6.14
C ALA A 300 3.87 -22.49 5.42
N TRP A 301 4.48 -22.85 4.30
CA TRP A 301 4.96 -21.92 3.30
C TRP A 301 3.80 -21.14 2.70
N THR A 302 4.00 -19.86 2.41
CA THR A 302 2.97 -19.05 1.76
C THR A 302 3.48 -18.48 0.45
N ILE A 303 2.69 -18.65 -0.61
CA ILE A 303 2.94 -18.03 -1.90
C ILE A 303 1.73 -17.17 -2.26
N ALA A 304 1.99 -15.93 -2.64
CA ALA A 304 0.93 -14.99 -2.99
C ALA A 304 1.27 -14.20 -4.24
N GLU A 305 0.27 -13.94 -5.04
CA GLU A 305 0.34 -12.97 -6.13
C GLU A 305 0.29 -11.55 -5.56
N ILE A 306 1.21 -10.71 -6.02
CA ILE A 306 1.35 -9.32 -5.57
C ILE A 306 1.15 -8.32 -6.70
N GLN A 307 0.49 -8.73 -7.78
CA GLN A 307 0.18 -7.86 -8.90
C GLN A 307 -1.02 -6.96 -8.55
N ARG A 308 -0.74 -5.69 -8.31
CA ARG A 308 -1.72 -4.70 -7.87
C ARG A 308 -2.41 -3.95 -9.02
N LYS A 309 -1.82 -3.97 -10.22
CA LYS A 309 -2.41 -3.37 -11.43
C LYS A 309 -3.65 -4.15 -11.87
N TRP A 310 -4.62 -3.43 -12.43
CA TRP A 310 -5.80 -4.04 -13.01
C TRP A 310 -5.46 -4.85 -14.29
N PRO A 311 -5.98 -6.08 -14.46
CA PRO A 311 -6.76 -6.83 -13.49
C PRO A 311 -5.90 -7.28 -12.31
N THR A 312 -6.39 -7.05 -11.08
CA THR A 312 -5.67 -7.39 -9.85
C THR A 312 -5.54 -8.91 -9.73
N GLN A 313 -4.31 -9.40 -9.55
CA GLN A 313 -4.01 -10.79 -9.23
C GLN A 313 -3.48 -10.84 -7.80
N ALA A 314 -4.22 -11.49 -6.92
CA ALA A 314 -3.92 -11.55 -5.49
C ALA A 314 -4.32 -12.91 -4.89
N ASP A 315 -4.24 -13.95 -5.71
CA ASP A 315 -4.46 -15.32 -5.28
C ASP A 315 -3.30 -15.73 -4.38
N SER A 316 -3.57 -16.61 -3.43
CA SER A 316 -2.55 -17.06 -2.49
C SER A 316 -2.81 -18.50 -2.03
N ILE A 317 -1.73 -19.21 -1.72
CA ILE A 317 -1.78 -20.58 -1.23
C ILE A 317 -0.85 -20.78 -0.04
N ALA A 318 -1.23 -21.72 0.82
CA ALA A 318 -0.41 -22.23 1.91
C ALA A 318 -0.02 -23.67 1.62
N ILE A 319 1.27 -24.00 1.74
CA ILE A 319 1.84 -25.30 1.37
C ILE A 319 2.52 -25.92 2.58
N ASP A 320 2.12 -27.15 2.90
CA ASP A 320 2.88 -28.07 3.74
C ASP A 320 4.01 -28.68 2.90
N MET A 321 5.25 -28.29 3.18
CA MET A 321 6.41 -28.77 2.42
C MET A 321 6.85 -30.18 2.80
N GLU A 322 6.49 -30.70 3.96
CA GLU A 322 6.77 -32.06 4.33
C GLU A 322 5.92 -33.06 3.50
N GLN A 323 4.64 -32.69 3.30
CA GLN A 323 3.70 -33.50 2.52
C GLN A 323 3.61 -33.08 1.05
N HIS A 324 4.26 -32.00 0.63
CA HIS A 324 4.12 -31.37 -0.70
C HIS A 324 2.66 -31.09 -1.06
N LYS A 325 1.86 -30.65 -0.09
CA LYS A 325 0.42 -30.50 -0.23
C LYS A 325 -0.02 -29.07 0.06
N VAL A 326 -0.91 -28.53 -0.79
CA VAL A 326 -1.63 -27.28 -0.50
C VAL A 326 -2.64 -27.56 0.60
N ILE A 327 -2.55 -26.81 1.71
CA ILE A 327 -3.45 -26.93 2.87
C ILE A 327 -4.58 -25.90 2.83
N ASP A 328 -4.34 -24.75 2.20
CA ASP A 328 -5.35 -23.70 2.01
C ASP A 328 -5.05 -22.89 0.76
N GLN A 329 -6.12 -22.37 0.14
CA GLN A 329 -6.02 -21.52 -1.06
C GLN A 329 -7.09 -20.43 -1.02
N LEU A 330 -6.67 -19.22 -1.29
CA LEU A 330 -7.55 -18.06 -1.42
C LEU A 330 -7.49 -17.51 -2.84
N ALA A 331 -8.61 -17.50 -3.54
CA ALA A 331 -8.72 -16.88 -4.85
C ALA A 331 -9.37 -15.49 -4.73
N PHE A 332 -8.74 -14.47 -5.27
CA PHE A 332 -9.24 -13.09 -5.21
C PHE A 332 -10.65 -12.94 -5.80
N LYS A 333 -11.00 -13.77 -6.79
CA LYS A 333 -12.35 -13.80 -7.37
C LYS A 333 -13.44 -14.07 -6.32
N ASP A 334 -13.12 -14.86 -5.27
CA ASP A 334 -14.05 -15.30 -4.23
C ASP A 334 -14.15 -14.32 -3.04
N TYR A 335 -13.33 -13.27 -3.03
CA TYR A 335 -13.40 -12.23 -2.00
C TYR A 335 -14.74 -11.51 -2.03
N SER A 336 -15.23 -11.11 -0.86
CA SER A 336 -16.41 -10.25 -0.75
C SER A 336 -16.21 -8.94 -1.51
N LEU A 337 -17.31 -8.33 -1.98
CA LEU A 337 -17.24 -7.05 -2.68
C LEU A 337 -16.53 -5.98 -1.84
N VAL A 338 -16.78 -5.96 -0.52
CA VAL A 338 -16.16 -5.00 0.39
C VAL A 338 -14.65 -5.20 0.49
N ALA A 339 -14.19 -6.46 0.58
CA ALA A 339 -12.75 -6.78 0.57
C ALA A 339 -12.09 -6.36 -0.75
N LYS A 340 -12.74 -6.62 -1.91
CA LYS A 340 -12.28 -6.14 -3.22
C LYS A 340 -12.21 -4.62 -3.30
N LEU A 341 -13.27 -3.92 -2.88
CA LEU A 341 -13.30 -2.45 -2.88
C LEU A 341 -12.26 -1.84 -1.95
N THR A 342 -12.00 -2.48 -0.79
CA THR A 342 -10.93 -2.05 0.11
C THR A 342 -9.57 -2.14 -0.61
N ARG A 343 -9.27 -3.29 -1.22
CA ARG A 343 -8.02 -3.48 -1.97
C ARG A 343 -7.88 -2.47 -3.11
N TRP A 344 -8.90 -2.35 -3.96
CA TRP A 344 -8.88 -1.41 -5.07
C TRP A 344 -8.84 0.06 -4.63
N GLY A 345 -9.51 0.40 -3.53
CA GLY A 345 -9.44 1.75 -2.94
C GLY A 345 -8.03 2.12 -2.52
N VAL A 346 -7.34 1.18 -1.87
CA VAL A 346 -5.92 1.31 -1.53
C VAL A 346 -5.07 1.47 -2.79
N ASP A 347 -5.20 0.58 -3.76
CA ASP A 347 -4.40 0.58 -4.98
C ASP A 347 -4.67 1.82 -5.85
N ALA A 348 -5.90 2.34 -5.83
CA ALA A 348 -6.26 3.60 -6.46
C ALA A 348 -5.63 4.81 -5.74
N HIS A 349 -5.64 4.81 -4.38
CA HIS A 349 -5.06 5.88 -3.56
C HIS A 349 -3.55 6.03 -3.78
N ILE A 350 -2.83 4.91 -3.86
CA ILE A 350 -1.36 4.93 -4.08
C ILE A 350 -0.95 5.01 -5.55
N GLY A 351 -1.91 5.08 -6.48
CA GLY A 351 -1.65 5.29 -7.90
C GLY A 351 -1.24 4.06 -8.69
N VAL A 352 -1.45 2.84 -8.17
CA VAL A 352 -1.00 1.61 -8.88
C VAL A 352 -2.10 0.89 -9.65
N LEU A 353 -3.37 1.06 -9.28
CA LEU A 353 -4.50 0.28 -9.80
C LEU A 353 -4.59 0.29 -11.33
N PHE A 354 -4.58 1.47 -11.96
CA PHE A 354 -4.63 1.64 -13.41
C PHE A 354 -3.28 2.14 -13.99
N GLY A 355 -2.19 1.89 -13.27
CA GLY A 355 -0.84 2.27 -13.69
C GLY A 355 -0.68 3.78 -13.88
N TRP A 356 0.00 4.20 -14.97
CA TRP A 356 0.35 5.59 -15.22
C TRP A 356 -0.87 6.54 -15.33
N ILE A 357 -2.04 6.03 -15.79
CA ILE A 357 -3.28 6.82 -15.85
C ILE A 357 -3.73 7.20 -14.44
N ASN A 358 -3.72 6.25 -13.50
CA ASN A 358 -4.05 6.52 -12.10
C ASN A 358 -3.08 7.52 -11.48
N GLN A 359 -1.78 7.38 -11.75
CA GLN A 359 -0.75 8.31 -11.27
C GLN A 359 -0.99 9.73 -11.80
N LEU A 360 -1.29 9.87 -13.09
CA LEU A 360 -1.59 11.16 -13.71
C LEU A 360 -2.83 11.80 -13.09
N VAL A 361 -3.91 11.03 -12.90
CA VAL A 361 -5.14 11.53 -12.26
C VAL A 361 -4.85 12.01 -10.84
N LEU A 362 -4.10 11.24 -10.04
CA LEU A 362 -3.73 11.64 -8.67
C LEU A 362 -2.80 12.85 -8.65
N ALA A 363 -1.84 12.93 -9.56
CA ALA A 363 -0.94 14.08 -9.67
C ALA A 363 -1.70 15.36 -10.02
N LEU A 364 -2.58 15.32 -11.01
CA LEU A 364 -3.45 16.45 -11.38
C LEU A 364 -4.40 16.84 -10.25
N TYR A 365 -4.96 15.85 -9.56
CA TYR A 365 -5.81 16.05 -8.39
C TYR A 365 -5.05 16.76 -7.25
N ALA A 366 -3.88 16.23 -6.85
CA ALA A 366 -3.08 16.80 -5.77
C ALA A 366 -2.62 18.22 -6.11
N PHE A 367 -2.21 18.46 -7.36
CA PHE A 367 -1.86 19.80 -7.85
C PHE A 367 -3.05 20.77 -7.80
N ALA A 368 -4.23 20.33 -8.27
CA ALA A 368 -5.44 21.15 -8.22
C ALA A 368 -5.89 21.43 -6.77
N LEU A 369 -5.69 20.47 -5.86
CA LEU A 369 -5.96 20.65 -4.43
C LEU A 369 -5.02 21.70 -3.82
N CYS A 370 -3.73 21.68 -4.17
CA CYS A 370 -2.79 22.74 -3.75
C CYS A 370 -3.26 24.12 -4.20
N ILE A 371 -3.66 24.27 -5.48
CA ILE A 371 -4.20 25.53 -6.01
C ILE A 371 -5.49 25.95 -5.29
N MET A 372 -6.34 25.00 -4.91
CA MET A 372 -7.59 25.29 -4.23
C MET A 372 -7.38 25.80 -2.79
N ILE A 373 -6.28 25.40 -2.14
CA ILE A 373 -5.95 25.77 -0.76
C ILE A 373 -5.23 27.12 -0.70
N ILE A 374 -4.37 27.45 -1.66
CA ILE A 374 -3.62 28.70 -1.75
C ILE A 374 -4.53 29.83 -2.27
#